data_1e25e716d44d7d9b04220b87a34cfd5d
#
_entry.id   1e25e716d44d7d9b04220b87a34cfd5d
#
_cell.length_a   1.000
_cell.length_b   1.000
_cell.length_c   1.000
_cell.angle_alpha   90.00
_cell.angle_beta   90.00
_cell.angle_gamma   90.00
#
_symmetry.space_group_name_H-M   'P 1'
#
loop_
_entity.id
_entity.type
_entity.pdbx_description
1 polymer ?
#
loop_
_entity_poly.entity_id
_entity_poly.type
_entity_poly.pdbx_seq_one_letter_code
_entity_poly.pdbx_strand_id
1 'polypeptide(L)'
;MKKLLFIIATSTILLIGSTMAYAQLKPNTILNDPDYEREKRLRFGFSLGLNFMDFTVKSSVQPQVSFDNDTTQFFVDNSHIIPGFNVNVVSDFRIIENLHLRFLPGLSFGQRDVSFYFPENQKQTTMKLESSFIEMPLMLKYSAKRKNNTVPYLIAGTNFRIDMAAYKKLNIEEGVMIRLVKGDFYYEIGFGLDNFLTFFRLSTEIKYSSGFFNVFANDYAEGAENYAQAISHLRSNVISISFHFE
;
A
#
# COMPACT_ATOMS: atom_id res chain seq x y z
N MET A 1 19.74 -18.32 -3.36
CA MET A 1 18.84 -19.46 -3.17
C MET A 1 18.75 -19.96 -1.72
N LYS A 2 19.86 -20.29 -1.02
CA LYS A 2 19.80 -20.80 0.38
C LYS A 2 19.13 -19.85 1.38
N LYS A 3 19.37 -18.51 1.30
CA LYS A 3 18.72 -17.52 2.18
C LYS A 3 17.22 -17.38 1.93
N LEU A 4 16.78 -17.49 0.68
CA LEU A 4 15.35 -17.43 0.33
C LEU A 4 14.59 -18.67 0.85
N LEU A 5 15.18 -19.85 0.70
CA LEU A 5 14.64 -21.11 1.26
C LEU A 5 14.54 -21.07 2.80
N PHE A 6 15.50 -20.45 3.47
CA PHE A 6 15.45 -20.29 4.93
C PHE A 6 14.34 -19.35 5.38
N ILE A 7 14.13 -18.23 4.67
CA ILE A 7 13.02 -17.27 4.95
C ILE A 7 11.66 -17.94 4.72
N ILE A 8 11.51 -18.70 3.62
CA ILE A 8 10.27 -19.43 3.34
C ILE A 8 10.03 -20.50 4.41
N ALA A 9 11.05 -21.25 4.82
CA ALA A 9 10.93 -22.27 5.85
C ALA A 9 10.56 -21.69 7.22
N THR A 10 11.18 -20.56 7.63
CA THR A 10 10.84 -19.88 8.90
C THR A 10 9.43 -19.28 8.87
N SER A 11 9.02 -18.70 7.74
CA SER A 11 7.65 -18.18 7.54
C SER A 11 6.61 -19.30 7.62
N THR A 12 6.89 -20.45 7.02
CA THR A 12 5.99 -21.60 7.05
C THR A 12 5.87 -22.18 8.47
N ILE A 13 6.95 -22.24 9.24
CA ILE A 13 6.95 -22.68 10.64
C ILE A 13 6.16 -21.72 11.53
N LEU A 14 6.26 -20.39 11.30
CA LEU A 14 5.47 -19.39 12.03
C LEU A 14 3.96 -19.52 11.74
N LEU A 15 3.59 -19.80 10.48
CA LEU A 15 2.21 -20.01 10.07
C LEU A 15 1.62 -21.31 10.66
N ILE A 16 2.40 -22.38 10.77
CA ILE A 16 1.97 -23.66 11.36
C ILE A 16 1.87 -23.51 12.89
N GLY A 17 2.78 -22.76 13.52
CA GLY A 17 2.73 -22.49 14.97
C GLY A 17 1.47 -21.75 15.42
N SER A 18 0.93 -20.85 14.57
CA SER A 18 -0.31 -20.12 14.87
C SER A 18 -1.56 -21.01 14.87
N THR A 19 -1.58 -22.09 14.11
CA THR A 19 -2.73 -23.02 14.07
C THR A 19 -2.84 -23.88 15.34
N MET A 20 -1.73 -24.12 16.03
CA MET A 20 -1.74 -24.89 17.29
C MET A 20 -2.28 -24.07 18.48
N ALA A 21 -2.17 -22.74 18.45
CA ALA A 21 -2.72 -21.89 19.51
C ALA A 21 -4.26 -21.84 19.52
N TYR A 22 -4.91 -22.08 18.37
CA TYR A 22 -6.37 -22.12 18.27
C TYR A 22 -6.96 -23.44 18.77
N ALA A 23 -6.18 -24.51 18.90
CA ALA A 23 -6.65 -25.82 19.35
C ALA A 23 -7.06 -25.86 20.83
N GLN A 24 -6.70 -24.85 21.62
CA GLN A 24 -7.03 -24.78 23.04
C GLN A 24 -8.31 -24.00 23.36
N LEU A 25 -8.86 -23.25 22.41
CA LEU A 25 -10.16 -22.60 22.54
C LEU A 25 -11.24 -23.64 22.24
N LYS A 26 -12.14 -23.89 23.19
CA LYS A 26 -13.30 -24.78 22.97
C LYS A 26 -13.98 -24.40 21.65
N PRO A 27 -14.11 -25.33 20.69
CA PRO A 27 -14.46 -25.00 19.30
C PRO A 27 -15.86 -24.42 19.09
N ASN A 28 -16.68 -24.32 20.13
CA ASN A 28 -18.09 -23.89 20.02
C ASN A 28 -18.47 -22.69 20.92
N THR A 29 -17.51 -22.02 21.54
CA THR A 29 -17.85 -20.84 22.38
C THR A 29 -17.95 -19.61 21.48
N ILE A 30 -19.15 -19.09 21.27
CA ILE A 30 -19.36 -17.79 20.63
C ILE A 30 -18.96 -16.73 21.65
N LEU A 31 -17.91 -15.98 21.34
CA LEU A 31 -17.32 -14.97 22.26
C LEU A 31 -18.09 -13.66 22.26
N ASN A 32 -18.85 -13.38 21.19
CA ASN A 32 -19.61 -12.14 21.03
C ASN A 32 -21.01 -12.48 20.56
N ASP A 33 -22.03 -11.78 21.10
CA ASP A 33 -23.43 -11.98 20.75
C ASP A 33 -23.69 -11.60 19.27
N PRO A 34 -24.14 -12.55 18.43
CA PRO A 34 -24.46 -12.27 17.04
C PRO A 34 -25.60 -11.27 16.86
N ASP A 35 -26.54 -11.18 17.78
CA ASP A 35 -27.69 -10.27 17.69
C ASP A 35 -27.26 -8.82 17.95
N TYR A 36 -26.36 -8.58 18.90
CA TYR A 36 -25.74 -7.27 19.09
C TYR A 36 -25.05 -6.75 17.82
N GLU A 37 -24.41 -7.65 17.10
CA GLU A 37 -23.77 -7.35 15.82
C GLU A 37 -24.80 -6.98 14.72
N ARG A 38 -26.01 -7.54 14.77
CA ARG A 38 -27.07 -7.28 13.81
C ARG A 38 -27.83 -5.98 14.08
N GLU A 39 -27.89 -5.50 15.28
CA GLU A 39 -28.60 -4.26 15.65
C GLU A 39 -27.91 -3.00 15.14
N LYS A 40 -26.57 -2.95 15.22
CA LYS A 40 -25.82 -1.76 14.81
C LYS A 40 -25.57 -1.73 13.29
N ARG A 41 -26.14 -0.74 12.62
CA ARG A 41 -25.90 -0.50 11.19
C ARG A 41 -24.62 0.25 10.92
N LEU A 42 -24.17 1.10 11.85
CA LEU A 42 -22.96 1.92 11.73
C LEU A 42 -22.02 1.59 12.87
N ARG A 43 -20.77 1.34 12.54
CA ARG A 43 -19.70 1.07 13.48
C ARG A 43 -18.51 1.95 13.21
N PHE A 44 -17.80 2.25 14.26
CA PHE A 44 -16.56 3.02 14.21
C PHE A 44 -15.45 2.22 14.85
N GLY A 45 -14.24 2.51 14.37
CA GLY A 45 -13.03 1.90 14.88
C GLY A 45 -11.80 2.66 14.41
N PHE A 46 -10.66 2.08 14.62
CA PHE A 46 -9.40 2.56 14.09
C PHE A 46 -8.61 1.42 13.43
N SER A 47 -7.71 1.79 12.56
CA SER A 47 -6.86 0.86 11.84
C SER A 47 -5.41 1.28 11.96
N LEU A 48 -4.56 0.30 12.19
CA LEU A 48 -3.10 0.42 12.13
C LEU A 48 -2.58 -0.57 11.11
N GLY A 49 -1.63 -0.15 10.29
CA GLY A 49 -1.10 -1.06 9.30
C GLY A 49 0.34 -0.74 8.89
N LEU A 50 0.94 -1.72 8.24
CA LEU A 50 2.18 -1.59 7.51
C LEU A 50 1.85 -1.46 6.02
N ASN A 51 2.54 -0.56 5.34
CA ASN A 51 2.43 -0.42 3.91
C ASN A 51 3.79 -0.59 3.23
N PHE A 52 3.75 -1.02 1.99
CA PHE A 52 4.89 -1.17 1.11
C PHE A 52 4.55 -0.42 -0.16
N MET A 53 5.15 0.75 -0.31
CA MET A 53 4.92 1.63 -1.44
C MET A 53 5.96 1.38 -2.51
N ASP A 54 5.52 1.35 -3.77
CA ASP A 54 6.38 1.10 -4.91
C ASP A 54 5.89 1.86 -6.15
N PHE A 55 6.75 1.93 -7.17
CA PHE A 55 6.39 2.46 -8.47
C PHE A 55 6.46 1.38 -9.55
N THR A 56 5.49 1.38 -10.46
CA THR A 56 5.69 0.76 -11.76
C THR A 56 6.25 1.81 -12.70
N VAL A 57 7.51 1.64 -13.09
CA VAL A 57 8.20 2.57 -13.97
C VAL A 57 8.20 2.02 -15.40
N LYS A 58 7.86 2.87 -16.37
CA LYS A 58 8.14 2.61 -17.79
C LYS A 58 9.27 3.52 -18.23
N SER A 59 10.42 2.92 -18.54
CA SER A 59 11.57 3.64 -19.10
C SER A 59 11.25 4.20 -20.48
N SER A 60 11.80 5.34 -20.80
CA SER A 60 11.81 5.88 -22.15
C SER A 60 12.70 5.01 -23.05
N VAL A 61 12.25 4.76 -24.27
CA VAL A 61 13.04 4.03 -25.28
C VAL A 61 14.01 4.96 -26.00
N GLN A 62 13.81 6.27 -25.88
CA GLN A 62 14.65 7.26 -26.55
C GLN A 62 15.92 7.52 -25.73
N PRO A 63 17.09 7.67 -26.39
CA PRO A 63 18.30 8.11 -25.72
C PRO A 63 18.09 9.49 -25.08
N GLN A 64 18.62 9.67 -23.88
CA GLN A 64 18.58 10.94 -23.18
C GLN A 64 19.78 11.78 -23.63
N VAL A 65 19.53 13.08 -23.86
CA VAL A 65 20.57 14.05 -24.24
C VAL A 65 20.97 14.84 -23.02
N SER A 66 22.25 14.76 -22.66
CA SER A 66 22.83 15.58 -21.56
C SER A 66 23.00 17.02 -21.98
N PHE A 67 23.15 17.92 -20.98
CA PHE A 67 23.44 19.35 -21.19
C PHE A 67 24.72 19.57 -22.04
N ASP A 68 25.66 18.62 -21.98
CA ASP A 68 26.91 18.64 -22.79
C ASP A 68 26.77 17.97 -24.16
N ASN A 69 25.53 17.78 -24.67
CA ASN A 69 25.24 17.06 -25.92
C ASN A 69 25.74 15.59 -25.97
N ASP A 70 26.11 15.03 -24.84
CA ASP A 70 26.45 13.62 -24.77
C ASP A 70 25.17 12.78 -24.67
N THR A 71 25.06 11.76 -25.52
CA THR A 71 23.86 10.91 -25.61
C THR A 71 24.07 9.69 -24.73
N THR A 72 23.35 9.67 -23.61
CA THR A 72 23.36 8.53 -22.69
C THR A 72 22.00 7.85 -22.65
N GLN A 73 21.98 6.56 -22.31
CA GLN A 73 20.75 5.81 -22.10
C GLN A 73 20.72 5.27 -20.69
N PHE A 74 19.75 5.76 -19.90
CA PHE A 74 19.49 5.25 -18.56
C PHE A 74 18.37 4.24 -18.57
N PHE A 75 18.55 3.19 -17.80
CA PHE A 75 17.48 2.29 -17.41
C PHE A 75 17.02 2.66 -16.00
N VAL A 76 15.70 2.71 -15.84
CA VAL A 76 15.08 3.07 -14.55
C VAL A 76 14.45 1.81 -13.98
N ASP A 77 14.74 1.54 -12.72
CA ASP A 77 14.18 0.40 -11.99
C ASP A 77 13.90 0.77 -10.53
N ASN A 78 13.02 0.00 -9.91
CA ASN A 78 12.73 0.14 -8.49
C ASN A 78 13.85 -0.48 -7.67
N SER A 79 14.36 0.25 -6.69
CA SER A 79 15.55 -0.16 -5.97
C SER A 79 15.27 -1.10 -4.80
N HIS A 80 14.35 -0.70 -3.92
CA HIS A 80 14.07 -1.42 -2.67
C HIS A 80 12.64 -1.16 -2.20
N ILE A 81 12.02 -2.20 -1.64
CA ILE A 81 10.75 -2.07 -0.95
C ILE A 81 11.03 -1.65 0.50
N ILE A 82 10.60 -0.46 0.87
CA ILE A 82 10.78 0.10 2.21
C ILE A 82 9.43 0.05 2.93
N PRO A 83 9.36 -0.55 4.13
CA PRO A 83 8.14 -0.57 4.90
C PRO A 83 7.81 0.83 5.42
N GLY A 84 6.56 1.21 5.28
CA GLY A 84 5.93 2.37 5.87
C GLY A 84 4.81 1.97 6.82
N PHE A 85 4.05 2.93 7.32
CA PHE A 85 2.93 2.68 8.20
C PHE A 85 1.73 3.55 7.82
N ASN A 86 0.53 3.08 8.20
CA ASN A 86 -0.70 3.83 8.02
C ASN A 86 -1.57 3.77 9.27
N VAL A 87 -2.31 4.86 9.49
CA VAL A 87 -3.27 5.00 10.57
C VAL A 87 -4.56 5.58 10.00
N ASN A 88 -5.67 4.87 10.20
CA ASN A 88 -6.95 5.25 9.63
C ASN A 88 -8.06 5.16 10.68
N VAL A 89 -9.08 6.00 10.53
CA VAL A 89 -10.35 5.86 11.24
C VAL A 89 -11.25 4.96 10.39
N VAL A 90 -11.88 3.98 11.01
CA VAL A 90 -12.79 3.06 10.35
C VAL A 90 -14.21 3.51 10.57
N SER A 91 -14.97 3.65 9.48
CA SER A 91 -16.43 3.82 9.50
C SER A 91 -17.02 2.71 8.63
N ASP A 92 -17.73 1.77 9.24
CA ASP A 92 -18.32 0.61 8.58
C ASP A 92 -19.84 0.72 8.64
N PHE A 93 -20.48 0.93 7.47
CA PHE A 93 -21.93 1.03 7.32
C PHE A 93 -22.48 -0.21 6.65
N ARG A 94 -23.32 -0.97 7.36
CA ARG A 94 -23.97 -2.16 6.84
C ARG A 94 -25.14 -1.80 5.93
N ILE A 95 -25.02 -2.12 4.64
CA ILE A 95 -26.09 -1.95 3.64
C ILE A 95 -27.10 -3.09 3.76
N ILE A 96 -26.61 -4.33 3.69
CA ILE A 96 -27.35 -5.58 3.88
C ILE A 96 -26.53 -6.54 4.74
N GLU A 97 -27.04 -7.70 5.06
CA GLU A 97 -26.41 -8.64 6.02
C GLU A 97 -24.95 -8.97 5.70
N ASN A 98 -24.62 -9.11 4.42
CA ASN A 98 -23.28 -9.52 3.98
C ASN A 98 -22.50 -8.41 3.26
N LEU A 99 -23.12 -7.23 3.02
CA LEU A 99 -22.51 -6.14 2.26
C LEU A 99 -22.43 -4.88 3.10
N HIS A 100 -21.21 -4.34 3.22
CA HIS A 100 -20.91 -3.14 3.97
C HIS A 100 -20.25 -2.10 3.07
N LEU A 101 -20.54 -0.84 3.33
CA LEU A 101 -19.81 0.30 2.80
C LEU A 101 -18.85 0.77 3.89
N ARG A 102 -17.56 0.76 3.58
CA ARG A 102 -16.50 1.12 4.52
C ARG A 102 -15.77 2.36 4.03
N PHE A 103 -15.66 3.36 4.89
CA PHE A 103 -14.88 4.57 4.67
C PHE A 103 -13.77 4.65 5.70
N LEU A 104 -12.51 4.80 5.24
CA LEU A 104 -11.33 4.70 6.11
C LEU A 104 -10.39 5.91 5.95
N PRO A 105 -10.84 7.14 6.24
CA PRO A 105 -9.95 8.30 6.15
C PRO A 105 -8.76 8.15 7.07
N GLY A 106 -7.57 8.56 6.61
CA GLY A 106 -6.37 8.42 7.40
C GLY A 106 -5.11 8.99 6.78
N LEU A 107 -4.00 8.64 7.39
CA LEU A 107 -2.66 9.04 6.99
C LEU A 107 -1.82 7.81 6.70
N SER A 108 -0.99 7.89 5.67
CA SER A 108 -0.07 6.84 5.27
C SER A 108 1.30 7.45 4.99
N PHE A 109 2.33 6.87 5.59
CA PHE A 109 3.71 7.32 5.48
C PHE A 109 4.56 6.20 4.90
N GLY A 110 5.45 6.56 3.98
CA GLY A 110 6.35 5.60 3.36
C GLY A 110 7.42 6.29 2.52
N GLN A 111 8.31 5.48 1.98
CA GLN A 111 9.36 5.92 1.08
C GLN A 111 9.35 5.03 -0.15
N ARG A 112 9.63 5.62 -1.30
CA ARG A 112 9.73 4.97 -2.60
C ARG A 112 11.05 5.34 -3.23
N ASP A 113 11.84 4.36 -3.64
CA ASP A 113 13.15 4.58 -4.21
C ASP A 113 13.13 4.28 -5.72
N VAL A 114 13.68 5.19 -6.51
CA VAL A 114 13.86 5.03 -7.95
C VAL A 114 15.35 5.02 -8.24
N SER A 115 15.85 3.97 -8.87
CA SER A 115 17.27 3.81 -9.22
C SER A 115 17.47 3.92 -10.73
N PHE A 116 18.51 4.64 -11.10
CA PHE A 116 18.95 4.83 -12.47
C PHE A 116 20.23 4.03 -12.72
N TYR A 117 20.28 3.32 -13.83
CA TYR A 117 21.38 2.45 -14.23
C TYR A 117 21.90 2.82 -15.62
N PHE A 118 23.22 2.72 -15.83
CA PHE A 118 23.80 2.74 -17.15
C PHE A 118 23.58 1.42 -17.90
N PRO A 119 23.81 1.38 -19.26
CA PRO A 119 23.66 0.17 -20.08
C PRO A 119 24.45 -1.03 -19.56
N GLU A 120 25.57 -0.81 -18.86
CA GLU A 120 26.43 -1.84 -18.26
C GLU A 120 25.95 -2.33 -16.88
N ASN A 121 24.69 -2.05 -16.49
CA ASN A 121 24.13 -2.35 -15.17
C ASN A 121 24.90 -1.71 -13.98
N GLN A 122 25.65 -0.66 -14.23
CA GLN A 122 26.29 0.12 -13.19
C GLN A 122 25.27 1.09 -12.60
N LYS A 123 25.02 0.98 -11.31
CA LYS A 123 24.11 1.88 -10.59
C LYS A 123 24.69 3.29 -10.57
N GLN A 124 24.00 4.22 -11.19
CA GLN A 124 24.39 5.64 -11.22
C GLN A 124 23.96 6.38 -9.96
N THR A 125 22.65 6.36 -9.71
CA THR A 125 22.08 7.09 -8.59
C THR A 125 20.75 6.50 -8.16
N THR A 126 20.37 6.77 -6.92
CA THR A 126 19.05 6.42 -6.37
C THR A 126 18.41 7.66 -5.83
N MET A 127 17.23 7.98 -6.33
CA MET A 127 16.38 9.04 -5.83
C MET A 127 15.44 8.48 -4.76
N LYS A 128 15.44 9.09 -3.58
CA LYS A 128 14.57 8.74 -2.46
C LYS A 128 13.38 9.68 -2.41
N LEU A 129 12.19 9.15 -2.58
CA LEU A 129 10.95 9.89 -2.54
C LEU A 129 10.17 9.52 -1.29
N GLU A 130 10.29 10.35 -0.26
CA GLU A 130 9.41 10.27 0.90
C GLU A 130 7.99 10.65 0.49
N SER A 131 7.01 9.93 0.99
CA SER A 131 5.60 10.14 0.70
C SER A 131 4.78 10.16 1.97
N SER A 132 3.95 11.17 2.07
CA SER A 132 3.01 11.35 3.18
C SER A 132 1.64 11.58 2.60
N PHE A 133 0.80 10.54 2.60
CA PHE A 133 -0.52 10.60 2.00
C PHE A 133 -1.61 10.90 3.03
N ILE A 134 -2.51 11.79 2.65
CA ILE A 134 -3.88 11.81 3.19
C ILE A 134 -4.69 10.87 2.31
N GLU A 135 -5.32 9.88 2.92
CA GLU A 135 -6.10 8.84 2.24
C GLU A 135 -7.59 8.98 2.54
N MET A 136 -8.41 8.78 1.51
CA MET A 136 -9.88 8.78 1.62
C MET A 136 -10.46 7.57 0.87
N PRO A 137 -10.19 6.34 1.34
CA PRO A 137 -10.70 5.14 0.70
C PRO A 137 -12.18 4.93 0.96
N LEU A 138 -12.93 4.62 -0.11
CA LEU A 138 -14.33 4.22 -0.07
C LEU A 138 -14.43 2.81 -0.65
N MET A 139 -14.79 1.84 0.21
CA MET A 139 -14.69 0.43 -0.07
C MET A 139 -16.02 -0.29 0.12
N LEU A 140 -16.30 -1.25 -0.74
CA LEU A 140 -17.35 -2.24 -0.53
C LEU A 140 -16.73 -3.50 0.08
N LYS A 141 -17.22 -3.90 1.24
CA LYS A 141 -16.80 -5.11 1.95
C LYS A 141 -17.91 -6.15 1.83
N TYR A 142 -17.58 -7.31 1.26
CA TYR A 142 -18.48 -8.46 1.17
C TYR A 142 -18.01 -9.55 2.13
N SER A 143 -18.80 -9.80 3.16
CA SER A 143 -18.52 -10.75 4.23
C SER A 143 -19.20 -12.08 3.99
N ALA A 144 -18.49 -13.19 4.20
CA ALA A 144 -19.07 -14.53 4.18
C ALA A 144 -19.92 -14.79 5.43
N LYS A 145 -20.56 -15.93 5.48
CA LYS A 145 -21.26 -16.36 6.69
C LYS A 145 -20.27 -16.62 7.83
N ARG A 146 -20.61 -16.17 9.02
CA ARG A 146 -19.82 -16.37 10.24
C ARG A 146 -19.70 -17.86 10.54
N LYS A 147 -18.48 -18.31 10.79
CA LYS A 147 -18.15 -19.64 11.29
C LYS A 147 -17.44 -19.48 12.64
N ASN A 148 -18.13 -19.84 13.71
CA ASN A 148 -17.67 -19.61 15.08
C ASN A 148 -17.42 -18.10 15.35
N ASN A 149 -16.17 -17.71 15.54
CA ASN A 149 -15.77 -16.35 15.84
C ASN A 149 -15.03 -15.68 14.67
N THR A 150 -15.03 -16.26 13.47
CA THR A 150 -14.29 -15.76 12.33
C THR A 150 -15.21 -15.58 11.12
N VAL A 151 -15.03 -14.48 10.39
CA VAL A 151 -15.73 -14.18 9.14
C VAL A 151 -14.70 -13.73 8.10
N PRO A 152 -14.46 -14.52 7.05
CA PRO A 152 -13.67 -14.07 5.93
C PRO A 152 -14.47 -13.05 5.09
N TYR A 153 -13.76 -12.08 4.52
CA TYR A 153 -14.37 -11.08 3.66
C TYR A 153 -13.47 -10.69 2.49
N LEU A 154 -14.10 -10.17 1.45
CA LEU A 154 -13.44 -9.50 0.34
C LEU A 154 -13.75 -8.01 0.40
N ILE A 155 -12.81 -7.20 -0.05
CA ILE A 155 -12.99 -5.76 -0.11
C ILE A 155 -12.50 -5.24 -1.46
N ALA A 156 -13.27 -4.32 -2.04
CA ALA A 156 -12.91 -3.64 -3.28
C ALA A 156 -13.46 -2.22 -3.29
N GLY A 157 -12.74 -1.30 -3.89
CA GLY A 157 -13.19 0.09 -3.97
C GLY A 157 -12.17 1.03 -4.57
N THR A 158 -12.31 2.30 -4.22
CA THR A 158 -11.45 3.37 -4.70
C THR A 158 -10.89 4.17 -3.54
N ASN A 159 -9.71 4.73 -3.74
CA ASN A 159 -9.07 5.59 -2.76
C ASN A 159 -8.55 6.85 -3.46
N PHE A 160 -8.93 8.00 -2.96
CA PHE A 160 -8.31 9.26 -3.34
C PHE A 160 -7.19 9.57 -2.36
N ARG A 161 -5.97 9.76 -2.89
CA ARG A 161 -4.77 10.06 -2.11
C ARG A 161 -4.20 11.41 -2.48
N ILE A 162 -3.82 12.17 -1.46
CA ILE A 162 -3.14 13.46 -1.61
C ILE A 162 -1.75 13.31 -1.01
N ASP A 163 -0.71 13.42 -1.84
CA ASP A 163 0.69 13.40 -1.37
C ASP A 163 1.10 14.80 -0.89
N MET A 164 1.29 14.93 0.41
CA MET A 164 1.73 16.18 1.03
C MET A 164 3.22 16.47 0.77
N ALA A 165 4.00 15.44 0.48
CA ALA A 165 5.43 15.56 0.19
C ALA A 165 5.73 15.92 -1.28
N ALA A 166 4.73 15.90 -2.17
CA ALA A 166 4.88 16.15 -3.61
C ALA A 166 5.43 17.55 -3.95
N TYR A 167 5.34 18.52 -3.04
CA TYR A 167 5.82 19.89 -3.23
C TYR A 167 7.19 20.20 -2.62
N LYS A 168 7.98 19.18 -2.28
CA LYS A 168 9.37 19.44 -1.90
C LYS A 168 10.09 20.22 -3.01
N LYS A 169 10.93 21.16 -2.62
CA LYS A 169 11.75 21.93 -3.59
C LYS A 169 12.63 20.95 -4.34
N LEU A 170 12.68 21.13 -5.65
CA LEU A 170 13.60 20.39 -6.51
C LEU A 170 15.03 20.81 -6.16
N ASN A 171 15.84 19.84 -5.75
CA ASN A 171 17.26 20.06 -5.42
C ASN A 171 18.03 18.75 -5.66
N ILE A 172 18.98 18.79 -6.59
CA ILE A 172 19.81 17.64 -6.92
C ILE A 172 20.67 17.21 -5.72
N GLU A 173 21.19 18.17 -4.96
CA GLU A 173 22.06 17.88 -3.78
C GLU A 173 21.28 17.13 -2.68
N GLU A 174 19.98 17.37 -2.56
CA GLU A 174 19.07 16.66 -1.64
C GLU A 174 18.48 15.38 -2.26
N GLY A 175 18.84 15.06 -3.52
CA GLY A 175 18.36 13.88 -4.23
C GLY A 175 16.92 14.00 -4.73
N VAL A 176 16.32 15.20 -4.76
CA VAL A 176 14.96 15.44 -5.27
C VAL A 176 15.06 15.96 -6.72
N MET A 177 15.10 15.04 -7.67
CA MET A 177 15.37 15.35 -9.09
C MET A 177 14.09 15.62 -9.88
N ILE A 178 12.98 14.98 -9.56
CA ILE A 178 11.70 15.07 -10.26
C ILE A 178 10.57 15.40 -9.29
N ARG A 179 9.52 16.02 -9.80
CA ARG A 179 8.30 16.32 -9.04
C ARG A 179 7.21 15.29 -9.34
N LEU A 180 6.45 14.96 -8.30
CA LEU A 180 5.27 14.12 -8.42
C LEU A 180 3.99 14.95 -8.42
N VAL A 181 2.94 14.43 -9.05
CA VAL A 181 1.59 14.97 -8.98
C VAL A 181 1.04 14.77 -7.56
N LYS A 182 0.40 15.81 -7.02
CA LYS A 182 -0.10 15.83 -5.64
C LYS A 182 -1.24 14.83 -5.38
N GLY A 183 -2.16 14.69 -6.30
CA GLY A 183 -3.36 13.90 -6.12
C GLY A 183 -3.46 12.78 -7.13
N ASP A 184 -3.85 11.59 -6.68
CA ASP A 184 -4.08 10.44 -7.54
C ASP A 184 -5.26 9.60 -7.03
N PHE A 185 -5.94 8.93 -7.96
CA PHE A 185 -6.98 7.96 -7.67
C PHE A 185 -6.41 6.54 -7.80
N TYR A 186 -6.76 5.72 -6.83
CA TYR A 186 -6.37 4.31 -6.79
C TYR A 186 -7.61 3.41 -6.84
N TYR A 187 -7.51 2.29 -7.52
CA TYR A 187 -8.37 1.16 -7.24
C TYR A 187 -7.72 0.27 -6.18
N GLU A 188 -8.54 -0.28 -5.33
CA GLU A 188 -8.08 -1.11 -4.24
C GLU A 188 -8.88 -2.41 -4.20
N ILE A 189 -8.17 -3.51 -4.01
CA ILE A 189 -8.75 -4.83 -3.81
C ILE A 189 -8.03 -5.51 -2.65
N GLY A 190 -8.75 -6.30 -1.90
CA GLY A 190 -8.16 -7.01 -0.78
C GLY A 190 -9.04 -8.10 -0.21
N PHE A 191 -8.50 -8.79 0.76
CA PHE A 191 -9.22 -9.78 1.53
C PHE A 191 -8.80 -9.71 2.98
N GLY A 192 -9.66 -10.16 3.87
CA GLY A 192 -9.38 -10.16 5.28
C GLY A 192 -10.23 -11.15 6.07
N LEU A 193 -9.93 -11.19 7.35
CA LEU A 193 -10.59 -12.03 8.33
C LEU A 193 -11.03 -11.16 9.51
N ASP A 194 -12.33 -11.14 9.79
CA ASP A 194 -12.87 -10.56 11.02
C ASP A 194 -12.85 -11.62 12.10
N ASN A 195 -12.18 -11.35 13.20
CA ASN A 195 -12.16 -12.19 14.38
C ASN A 195 -12.94 -11.49 15.51
N PHE A 196 -14.04 -12.09 15.91
CA PHE A 196 -14.89 -11.60 17.00
C PHE A 196 -14.30 -12.02 18.32
N LEU A 197 -13.78 -11.07 19.06
CA LEU A 197 -13.30 -11.23 20.42
C LEU A 197 -14.39 -10.80 21.41
N THR A 198 -14.19 -11.05 22.68
CA THR A 198 -15.21 -10.78 23.72
C THR A 198 -15.64 -9.30 23.77
N PHE A 199 -14.73 -8.37 23.52
CA PHE A 199 -14.97 -6.93 23.71
C PHE A 199 -14.89 -6.12 22.41
N PHE A 200 -14.26 -6.64 21.35
CA PHE A 200 -14.05 -5.94 20.08
C PHE A 200 -13.90 -6.93 18.92
N ARG A 201 -14.02 -6.42 17.73
CA ARG A 201 -13.72 -7.15 16.51
C ARG A 201 -12.32 -6.76 16.03
N LEU A 202 -11.45 -7.76 15.86
CA LEU A 202 -10.15 -7.60 15.24
C LEU A 202 -10.20 -8.08 13.81
N SER A 203 -10.06 -7.18 12.86
CA SER A 203 -9.96 -7.54 11.45
C SER A 203 -8.51 -7.49 10.99
N THR A 204 -8.04 -8.54 10.34
CA THR A 204 -6.75 -8.57 9.65
C THR A 204 -7.00 -8.51 8.16
N GLU A 205 -6.41 -7.55 7.46
CA GLU A 205 -6.67 -7.25 6.05
C GLU A 205 -5.37 -7.14 5.27
N ILE A 206 -5.31 -7.76 4.09
CA ILE A 206 -4.26 -7.55 3.09
C ILE A 206 -4.91 -6.88 1.89
N LYS A 207 -4.37 -5.74 1.47
CA LYS A 207 -4.91 -4.93 0.40
C LYS A 207 -3.83 -4.51 -0.59
N TYR A 208 -4.17 -4.59 -1.87
CA TYR A 208 -3.39 -4.06 -2.98
C TYR A 208 -4.09 -2.84 -3.56
N SER A 209 -3.33 -1.78 -3.74
CA SER A 209 -3.77 -0.50 -4.30
C SER A 209 -2.90 -0.13 -5.50
N SER A 210 -3.50 0.31 -6.60
CA SER A 210 -2.77 0.79 -7.77
C SER A 210 -3.38 2.07 -8.31
N GLY A 211 -2.54 3.06 -8.57
CA GLY A 211 -2.95 4.37 -9.11
C GLY A 211 -3.44 4.27 -10.55
N PHE A 212 -4.38 5.12 -10.92
CA PHE A 212 -4.89 5.18 -12.31
C PHE A 212 -4.03 6.06 -13.20
N PHE A 213 -3.43 7.13 -12.65
CA PHE A 213 -2.79 8.17 -13.42
C PHE A 213 -1.27 8.05 -13.43
N ASN A 214 -0.65 8.79 -14.36
CA ASN A 214 0.78 9.02 -14.35
C ASN A 214 1.08 10.06 -13.27
N VAL A 215 1.85 9.68 -12.25
CA VAL A 215 2.21 10.58 -11.15
C VAL A 215 3.46 11.40 -11.42
N PHE A 216 4.08 11.26 -12.60
CA PHE A 216 5.20 12.09 -13.03
C PHE A 216 4.69 13.45 -13.54
N ALA A 217 5.15 14.55 -12.94
CA ALA A 217 4.66 15.92 -13.22
C ALA A 217 5.39 16.64 -14.35
N ASN A 218 6.30 16.02 -15.08
CA ASN A 218 7.16 16.63 -16.11
C ASN A 218 7.91 17.90 -15.64
N ASP A 219 8.17 17.99 -14.34
CA ASP A 219 8.91 19.07 -13.72
C ASP A 219 10.13 18.48 -13.00
N TYR A 220 11.31 19.05 -13.23
CA TYR A 220 12.58 18.50 -12.79
C TYR A 220 13.55 19.61 -12.36
N ALA A 221 14.57 19.24 -11.58
CA ALA A 221 15.61 20.16 -11.15
C ALA A 221 16.52 20.54 -12.33
N GLU A 222 17.05 21.74 -12.32
CA GLU A 222 18.07 22.20 -13.28
C GLU A 222 19.29 21.26 -13.23
N GLY A 223 19.65 20.66 -14.38
CA GLY A 223 20.69 19.64 -14.51
C GLY A 223 20.22 18.19 -14.28
N ALA A 224 18.91 17.95 -14.06
CA ALA A 224 18.31 16.61 -13.94
C ALA A 224 17.49 16.19 -15.17
N GLU A 225 17.69 16.84 -16.31
CA GLU A 225 16.94 16.60 -17.55
C GLU A 225 17.02 15.16 -18.02
N ASN A 226 18.20 14.54 -17.92
CA ASN A 226 18.43 13.17 -18.35
C ASN A 226 17.64 12.16 -17.54
N TYR A 227 17.54 12.39 -16.22
CA TYR A 227 16.78 11.53 -15.33
C TYR A 227 15.28 11.63 -15.58
N ALA A 228 14.80 12.87 -15.86
CA ALA A 228 13.40 13.10 -16.20
C ALA A 228 13.03 12.47 -17.57
N GLN A 229 13.89 12.64 -18.58
CA GLN A 229 13.70 12.05 -19.92
C GLN A 229 13.73 10.52 -19.92
N ALA A 230 14.41 9.90 -18.94
CA ALA A 230 14.47 8.45 -18.81
C ALA A 230 13.13 7.83 -18.35
N ILE A 231 12.22 8.62 -17.78
CA ILE A 231 10.93 8.18 -17.26
C ILE A 231 9.82 8.56 -18.26
N SER A 232 9.20 7.57 -18.85
CA SER A 232 8.03 7.76 -19.73
C SER A 232 6.72 7.78 -18.93
N HIS A 233 6.58 6.88 -17.95
CA HIS A 233 5.37 6.74 -17.15
C HIS A 233 5.71 6.21 -15.76
N LEU A 234 5.11 6.82 -14.75
CA LEU A 234 5.27 6.44 -13.36
C LEU A 234 3.90 6.18 -12.73
N ARG A 235 3.65 4.96 -12.30
CA ARG A 235 2.41 4.58 -11.60
C ARG A 235 2.74 4.14 -10.19
N SER A 236 1.99 4.65 -9.22
CA SER A 236 2.17 4.30 -7.82
C SER A 236 1.36 3.06 -7.45
N ASN A 237 2.00 2.12 -6.75
CA ASN A 237 1.38 0.92 -6.21
C ASN A 237 1.66 0.83 -4.71
N VAL A 238 0.73 0.23 -3.97
CA VAL A 238 0.88 0.03 -2.53
C VAL A 238 0.30 -1.33 -2.15
N ILE A 239 1.06 -2.10 -1.39
CA ILE A 239 0.58 -3.28 -0.68
C ILE A 239 0.48 -2.91 0.79
N SER A 240 -0.65 -3.18 1.43
CA SER A 240 -0.83 -2.92 2.86
C SER A 240 -1.33 -4.13 3.62
N ILE A 241 -0.84 -4.26 4.85
CA ILE A 241 -1.33 -5.24 5.83
C ILE A 241 -1.84 -4.42 7.01
N SER A 242 -3.14 -4.49 7.27
CA SER A 242 -3.80 -3.64 8.27
C SER A 242 -4.55 -4.46 9.31
N PHE A 243 -4.56 -3.93 10.52
CA PHE A 243 -5.33 -4.44 11.65
C PHE A 243 -6.38 -3.40 12.01
N HIS A 244 -7.66 -3.79 11.96
CA HIS A 244 -8.77 -2.92 12.31
C HIS A 244 -9.34 -3.35 13.65
N PHE A 245 -9.60 -2.37 14.50
CA PHE A 245 -10.16 -2.53 15.84
C PHE A 245 -11.53 -1.84 15.86
N GLU A 246 -12.60 -2.62 15.92
CA GLU A 246 -13.99 -2.14 15.83
C GLU A 246 -14.85 -2.67 16.98
#